data_e03cb40221bcf17ff281d31329f11f01
#
_entry.id   e03cb40221bcf17ff281d31329f11f01
#
_cell.length_a   1.000
_cell.length_b   1.000
_cell.length_c   1.000
_cell.angle_alpha   90.00
_cell.angle_beta   90.00
_cell.angle_gamma   90.00
#
_symmetry.space_group_name_H-M   'P 1'
#
loop_
_entity.id
_entity.type
_entity.pdbx_description
1 polymer ?
#
loop_
_entity_poly.entity_id
_entity_poly.type
_entity_poly.pdbx_seq_one_letter_code
_entity_poly.pdbx_strand_id
1 'polypeptide(L)'
;MNRTSTPGIGQWLTVTIMVALALFLLYQLYNYADSRTNLPAGLTIGGVNVGGLTQDEASEVLSNRYLRSPIIIYHGEQSFELNPINAEFQLDLEQMMSAADFQRTQQDFWAGFWGYLWGRPVEIEPVPLAATYSEAALKRELERIGSWMDRPAQPPQPVPGSLSFQYGVPGTKTNITASFVDVEAALFRPNRREAHLVIEPNQPTRPDINLLARLLVNHLQDYEQLTGTVASIFILDLDTGKEVSINANLAMSGIDLMKVPIVLETFRALDRAPTLTQQRLISDTLIIQPDHESANALLRLVAGQDDPYQGAQMVTESMQRLGLYNTFMLAPYDESLRAGQRTPETPANSAEGLRTRPSATMQTTAEDMGMLLSMIYYCAQGRGGTLLAAFSDTLTVDECRQMVEFMSRNQIGSMIEDGVPPGTRVAHRHGWIGDTHADAGIVYSPGGNYVIVAMLYKDDWLEWEVSSPLLAEISRAAYNFFNFDNPYLGDARVTN
;
A
#
# COMPACT_ATOMS: atom_id res chain seq x y z
N MET A 1 65.24 64.48 79.94
CA MET A 1 64.92 65.16 78.71
C MET A 1 64.26 64.18 77.74
N ASN A 2 62.97 64.09 77.81
CA ASN A 2 62.21 63.27 76.85
C ASN A 2 61.86 64.14 75.65
N ARG A 3 62.48 63.88 74.56
CA ARG A 3 61.98 64.43 73.26
C ARG A 3 60.85 63.62 72.76
N THR A 4 59.66 64.23 72.97
CA THR A 4 58.48 63.77 72.20
C THR A 4 58.63 64.21 70.79
N SER A 5 59.00 63.30 69.85
CA SER A 5 58.99 63.54 68.43
C SER A 5 57.59 63.66 67.97
N THR A 6 57.13 64.81 67.58
CA THR A 6 55.88 64.99 66.85
C THR A 6 55.92 64.18 65.54
N PRO A 7 54.92 63.36 65.24
CA PRO A 7 54.89 62.60 64.03
C PRO A 7 54.88 63.57 62.79
N GLY A 8 55.85 63.37 61.90
CA GLY A 8 55.97 64.21 60.66
C GLY A 8 54.78 63.95 59.73
N ILE A 9 54.49 64.97 58.86
CA ILE A 9 53.37 64.95 57.86
C ILE A 9 53.39 63.61 57.02
N GLY A 10 54.54 63.00 56.75
CA GLY A 10 54.70 61.77 56.05
C GLY A 10 54.07 60.56 56.80
N GLN A 11 54.14 60.54 58.18
CA GLN A 11 53.54 59.46 58.97
C GLN A 11 52.02 59.57 59.00
N TRP A 12 51.44 60.78 59.00
CA TRP A 12 50.00 60.97 58.88
C TRP A 12 49.49 60.58 57.49
N LEU A 13 50.23 60.86 56.41
CA LEU A 13 49.88 60.52 55.04
C LEU A 13 49.91 58.97 54.86
N THR A 14 50.92 58.30 55.40
CA THR A 14 50.98 56.81 55.36
C THR A 14 49.87 56.16 56.17
N VAL A 15 49.52 56.71 57.35
CA VAL A 15 48.39 56.20 58.17
C VAL A 15 47.06 56.41 57.40
N THR A 16 46.84 57.59 56.78
CA THR A 16 45.65 57.89 56.00
C THR A 16 45.50 56.95 54.80
N ILE A 17 46.60 56.70 54.05
CA ILE A 17 46.64 55.77 52.94
C ILE A 17 46.35 54.35 53.43
N MET A 18 46.94 53.91 54.55
CA MET A 18 46.69 52.57 55.12
C MET A 18 45.24 52.41 55.57
N VAL A 19 44.64 53.42 56.21
CA VAL A 19 43.21 53.42 56.61
C VAL A 19 42.33 53.39 55.39
N ALA A 20 42.61 54.21 54.38
CA ALA A 20 41.84 54.20 53.12
C ALA A 20 41.92 52.86 52.41
N LEU A 21 43.13 52.21 52.36
CA LEU A 21 43.30 50.86 51.80
C LEU A 21 42.56 49.79 52.60
N ALA A 22 42.63 49.88 53.93
CA ALA A 22 41.85 48.94 54.80
C ALA A 22 40.36 49.06 54.61
N LEU A 23 39.81 50.31 54.52
CA LEU A 23 38.39 50.55 54.25
C LEU A 23 38.00 50.07 52.86
N PHE A 24 38.86 50.27 51.86
CA PHE A 24 38.63 49.73 50.51
C PHE A 24 38.60 48.19 50.51
N LEU A 25 39.55 47.53 51.18
CA LEU A 25 39.58 46.06 51.24
C LEU A 25 38.38 45.56 52.02
N LEU A 26 37.98 46.19 53.12
CA LEU A 26 36.72 45.81 53.83
C LEU A 26 35.48 45.96 52.97
N TYR A 27 35.39 47.03 52.20
CA TYR A 27 34.32 47.26 51.29
C TYR A 27 34.29 46.17 50.17
N GLN A 28 35.47 45.85 49.59
CA GLN A 28 35.55 44.77 48.62
C GLN A 28 35.28 43.40 49.20
N LEU A 29 35.70 43.14 50.44
CA LEU A 29 35.38 41.90 51.16
C LEU A 29 33.89 41.77 51.39
N TYR A 30 33.22 42.87 51.81
CA TYR A 30 31.77 42.89 51.98
C TYR A 30 31.06 42.57 50.64
N ASN A 31 31.44 43.26 49.56
CA ASN A 31 30.83 43.03 48.25
C ASN A 31 31.10 41.59 47.74
N TYR A 32 32.26 41.03 47.99
CA TYR A 32 32.58 39.65 47.65
C TYR A 32 31.78 38.67 48.47
N ALA A 33 31.66 38.89 49.79
CA ALA A 33 30.87 38.04 50.65
C ALA A 33 29.36 38.07 50.28
N ASP A 34 28.85 39.25 49.96
CA ASP A 34 27.46 39.45 49.49
C ASP A 34 27.24 38.75 48.14
N SER A 35 28.19 38.89 47.19
CA SER A 35 28.10 38.15 45.93
C SER A 35 28.11 36.62 46.03
N ARG A 36 28.62 36.06 47.10
CA ARG A 36 28.60 34.63 47.40
C ARG A 36 27.25 34.15 48.01
N THR A 37 26.34 35.02 48.34
CA THR A 37 24.97 34.63 48.72
C THR A 37 24.14 34.23 47.49
N ASN A 38 24.53 34.70 46.32
CA ASN A 38 23.89 34.43 45.03
C ASN A 38 24.70 33.36 44.25
N LEU A 39 24.10 32.84 43.19
CA LEU A 39 24.74 31.94 42.25
C LEU A 39 25.92 32.62 41.53
N PRO A 40 27.02 31.92 41.26
CA PRO A 40 28.22 32.50 40.64
C PRO A 40 27.91 33.24 39.33
N ALA A 41 28.49 34.44 39.14
CA ALA A 41 28.28 35.22 37.94
C ALA A 41 28.74 34.45 36.68
N GLY A 42 27.89 34.32 35.68
CA GLY A 42 28.13 33.55 34.45
C GLY A 42 27.72 32.08 34.51
N LEU A 43 27.20 31.61 35.63
CA LEU A 43 26.66 30.26 35.72
C LEU A 43 25.44 30.10 34.81
N THR A 44 25.43 29.00 34.05
CA THR A 44 24.27 28.58 33.24
C THR A 44 23.78 27.23 33.72
N ILE A 45 22.44 27.07 33.82
CA ILE A 45 21.78 25.80 34.09
C ILE A 45 20.92 25.44 32.89
N GLY A 46 21.16 24.28 32.28
CA GLY A 46 20.45 23.87 31.07
C GLY A 46 20.59 24.87 29.90
N GLY A 47 21.64 25.68 29.87
CA GLY A 47 21.83 26.73 28.87
C GLY A 47 21.10 28.06 29.16
N VAL A 48 20.45 28.18 30.33
CA VAL A 48 19.83 29.43 30.81
C VAL A 48 20.80 30.10 31.78
N ASN A 49 21.10 31.38 31.55
CA ASN A 49 21.96 32.16 32.46
C ASN A 49 21.19 32.47 33.77
N VAL A 50 21.73 31.97 34.88
CA VAL A 50 21.20 32.15 36.23
C VAL A 50 22.24 32.81 37.16
N GLY A 51 23.35 33.26 36.63
CA GLY A 51 24.44 33.89 37.40
C GLY A 51 23.97 35.18 38.06
N GLY A 52 24.33 35.34 39.33
CA GLY A 52 23.95 36.49 40.14
C GLY A 52 22.53 36.45 40.78
N LEU A 53 21.73 35.44 40.48
CA LEU A 53 20.41 35.21 41.05
C LEU A 53 20.50 34.42 42.36
N THR A 54 19.50 34.56 43.20
CA THR A 54 19.26 33.62 44.29
C THR A 54 18.78 32.27 43.80
N GLN A 55 18.82 31.21 44.61
CA GLN A 55 18.31 29.88 44.22
C GLN A 55 16.83 29.90 43.86
N ASP A 56 16.02 30.68 44.60
CA ASP A 56 14.58 30.82 44.35
C ASP A 56 14.31 31.52 43.02
N GLU A 57 14.99 32.63 42.74
CA GLU A 57 14.89 33.36 41.46
C GLU A 57 15.35 32.49 40.28
N ALA A 58 16.44 31.76 40.45
CA ALA A 58 16.95 30.83 39.42
C ALA A 58 15.95 29.71 39.12
N SER A 59 15.32 29.14 40.16
CA SER A 59 14.28 28.13 40.06
C SER A 59 13.05 28.65 39.32
N GLU A 60 12.67 29.90 39.60
CA GLU A 60 11.56 30.55 38.91
C GLU A 60 11.88 30.83 37.43
N VAL A 61 13.08 31.31 37.11
CA VAL A 61 13.56 31.53 35.74
C VAL A 61 13.57 30.21 34.94
N LEU A 62 14.06 29.14 35.54
CA LEU A 62 14.08 27.79 34.88
C LEU A 62 12.65 27.27 34.69
N SER A 63 11.77 27.40 35.69
CA SER A 63 10.38 27.00 35.60
C SER A 63 9.64 27.77 34.52
N ASN A 64 9.83 29.08 34.43
CA ASN A 64 9.24 29.90 33.37
C ASN A 64 9.72 29.50 32.00
N ARG A 65 11.03 29.22 31.87
CA ARG A 65 11.63 28.85 30.57
C ARG A 65 11.20 27.47 30.09
N TYR A 66 11.17 26.47 30.96
CA TYR A 66 10.99 25.07 30.56
C TYR A 66 9.59 24.53 30.80
N LEU A 67 8.88 24.99 31.83
CA LEU A 67 7.53 24.49 32.17
C LEU A 67 6.40 25.37 31.63
N ARG A 68 6.56 26.70 31.68
CA ARG A 68 5.50 27.63 31.30
C ARG A 68 5.55 28.11 29.88
N SER A 69 6.76 28.11 29.24
CA SER A 69 6.91 28.48 27.85
C SER A 69 6.53 27.31 26.96
N PRO A 70 5.54 27.42 26.06
CA PRO A 70 5.14 26.34 25.17
C PRO A 70 6.22 26.03 24.14
N ILE A 71 6.15 24.84 23.55
CA ILE A 71 6.89 24.43 22.38
C ILE A 71 5.99 24.70 21.17
N ILE A 72 6.54 25.31 20.14
CA ILE A 72 5.82 25.54 18.89
C ILE A 72 6.05 24.33 17.97
N ILE A 73 4.98 23.62 17.67
CA ILE A 73 5.01 22.47 16.77
C ILE A 73 4.42 22.89 15.43
N TYR A 74 5.18 22.71 14.36
CA TYR A 74 4.74 22.98 13.00
C TYR A 74 4.25 21.72 12.33
N HIS A 75 3.03 21.77 11.79
CA HIS A 75 2.47 20.79 10.87
C HIS A 75 2.26 21.47 9.51
N GLY A 76 3.23 21.34 8.62
CA GLY A 76 3.27 22.13 7.41
C GLY A 76 3.41 23.62 7.70
N GLU A 77 2.44 24.42 7.24
CA GLU A 77 2.40 25.87 7.49
C GLU A 77 1.66 26.25 8.79
N GLN A 78 1.00 25.31 9.42
CA GLN A 78 0.25 25.57 10.66
C GLN A 78 1.09 25.28 11.90
N SER A 79 0.89 26.08 12.95
CA SER A 79 1.60 25.95 14.22
C SER A 79 0.67 25.68 15.36
N PHE A 80 1.11 24.85 16.30
CA PHE A 80 0.41 24.45 17.51
C PHE A 80 1.30 24.67 18.73
N GLU A 81 0.70 25.07 19.84
CA GLU A 81 1.41 25.18 21.09
C GLU A 81 1.28 23.87 21.88
N LEU A 82 2.43 23.25 22.16
CA LEU A 82 2.53 22.13 23.09
C LEU A 82 3.00 22.64 24.44
N ASN A 83 2.13 22.55 25.45
CA ASN A 83 2.54 22.82 26.81
C ASN A 83 3.37 21.64 27.34
N PRO A 84 4.60 21.87 27.86
CA PRO A 84 5.45 20.80 28.40
C PRO A 84 4.77 19.95 29.49
N ILE A 85 3.85 20.52 30.25
CA ILE A 85 3.07 19.81 31.28
C ILE A 85 2.25 18.68 30.67
N ASN A 86 1.78 18.83 29.44
CA ASN A 86 1.01 17.79 28.75
C ASN A 86 1.86 16.56 28.41
N ALA A 87 3.18 16.73 28.31
CA ALA A 87 4.17 15.64 28.17
C ALA A 87 4.64 15.13 29.53
N GLU A 88 4.00 15.57 30.65
CA GLU A 88 4.46 15.26 32.01
C GLU A 88 5.92 15.68 32.26
N PHE A 89 6.36 16.77 31.58
CA PHE A 89 7.73 17.28 31.72
C PHE A 89 7.92 17.90 33.08
N GLN A 90 8.93 17.44 33.82
CA GLN A 90 9.25 17.86 35.18
C GLN A 90 10.73 18.19 35.30
N LEU A 91 11.04 19.27 36.02
CA LEU A 91 12.42 19.67 36.35
C LEU A 91 12.80 19.11 37.71
N ASP A 92 13.98 18.55 37.79
CA ASP A 92 14.63 18.25 39.08
C ASP A 92 15.40 19.49 39.55
N LEU A 93 14.64 20.46 40.09
CA LEU A 93 15.20 21.72 40.60
C LEU A 93 16.15 21.49 41.75
N GLU A 94 15.89 20.49 42.62
CA GLU A 94 16.75 20.17 43.77
C GLU A 94 18.12 19.69 43.32
N GLN A 95 18.16 18.79 42.37
CA GLN A 95 19.42 18.30 41.77
C GLN A 95 20.22 19.44 41.13
N MET A 96 19.55 20.27 40.31
CA MET A 96 20.19 21.38 39.60
C MET A 96 20.69 22.47 40.58
N MET A 97 19.92 22.83 41.59
CA MET A 97 20.33 23.81 42.59
C MET A 97 21.48 23.29 43.46
N SER A 98 21.46 21.99 43.84
CA SER A 98 22.55 21.37 44.58
C SER A 98 23.85 21.37 43.75
N ALA A 99 23.77 21.09 42.46
CA ALA A 99 24.93 21.15 41.55
C ALA A 99 25.46 22.57 41.39
N ALA A 100 24.56 23.57 41.30
CA ALA A 100 24.93 24.98 41.23
C ALA A 100 25.58 25.49 42.53
N ASP A 101 25.07 25.02 43.69
CA ASP A 101 25.64 25.35 44.99
C ASP A 101 27.03 24.72 45.19
N PHE A 102 27.22 23.51 44.69
CA PHE A 102 28.52 22.89 44.67
C PHE A 102 29.56 23.72 43.91
N GLN A 103 29.21 24.27 42.75
CA GLN A 103 30.09 25.18 42.01
C GLN A 103 30.45 26.43 42.80
N ARG A 104 29.50 26.97 43.64
CA ARG A 104 29.69 28.13 44.49
C ARG A 104 30.65 27.81 45.65
N THR A 105 30.58 26.59 46.23
CA THR A 105 31.28 26.20 47.45
C THR A 105 32.62 25.55 47.18
N GLN A 106 32.88 25.08 45.99
CA GLN A 106 34.08 24.37 45.60
C GLN A 106 35.36 25.22 45.79
N GLN A 107 35.28 26.53 45.60
CA GLN A 107 36.40 27.43 45.74
C GLN A 107 36.59 27.92 47.19
N ASP A 108 37.84 27.81 47.73
CA ASP A 108 38.18 28.39 49.02
C ASP A 108 37.91 29.89 49.07
N PHE A 109 37.35 30.35 50.20
CA PHE A 109 36.89 31.74 50.35
C PHE A 109 37.99 32.78 50.09
N TRP A 110 39.17 32.56 50.67
CA TRP A 110 40.27 33.50 50.56
C TRP A 110 40.92 33.48 49.17
N ALA A 111 41.10 32.28 48.62
CA ALA A 111 41.57 32.14 47.24
C ALA A 111 40.63 32.82 46.25
N GLY A 112 39.33 32.66 46.40
CA GLY A 112 38.33 33.33 45.59
C GLY A 112 38.29 34.86 45.77
N PHE A 113 38.42 35.36 47.02
CA PHE A 113 38.49 36.81 47.30
C PHE A 113 39.69 37.46 46.59
N TRP A 114 40.90 36.86 46.67
CA TRP A 114 42.07 37.38 45.98
C TRP A 114 41.88 37.30 44.45
N GLY A 115 41.27 36.23 43.90
CA GLY A 115 40.86 36.19 42.48
C GLY A 115 39.96 37.33 42.07
N TYR A 116 38.91 37.57 42.87
CA TYR A 116 37.95 38.66 42.68
C TYR A 116 38.65 40.04 42.68
N LEU A 117 39.55 40.29 43.63
CA LEU A 117 40.24 41.56 43.78
C LEU A 117 41.18 41.88 42.58
N TRP A 118 41.74 40.85 41.98
CA TRP A 118 42.61 40.95 40.81
C TRP A 118 41.88 40.76 39.46
N GLY A 119 40.55 40.69 39.49
CA GLY A 119 39.72 40.51 38.28
C GLY A 119 39.98 39.25 37.49
N ARG A 120 40.44 38.20 38.18
CA ARG A 120 40.65 36.87 37.54
C ARG A 120 39.34 36.17 37.42
N PRO A 121 38.89 35.78 36.19
CA PRO A 121 37.65 35.05 35.98
C PRO A 121 37.75 33.69 36.63
N VAL A 122 36.71 33.29 37.39
CA VAL A 122 36.53 31.94 37.87
C VAL A 122 36.00 31.10 36.73
N GLU A 123 36.59 29.98 36.44
CA GLU A 123 36.10 29.03 35.46
C GLU A 123 34.90 28.30 36.07
N ILE A 124 33.71 28.54 35.57
CA ILE A 124 32.47 27.98 36.06
C ILE A 124 31.96 27.01 35.01
N GLU A 125 31.80 25.75 35.42
CA GLU A 125 31.22 24.72 34.55
C GLU A 125 29.70 24.88 34.45
N PRO A 126 29.10 24.77 33.25
CA PRO A 126 27.65 24.82 33.08
C PRO A 126 27.01 23.60 33.74
N VAL A 127 25.91 23.82 34.46
CA VAL A 127 25.10 22.72 35.05
C VAL A 127 24.16 22.19 33.96
N PRO A 128 24.16 20.89 33.69
CA PRO A 128 23.24 20.30 32.75
C PRO A 128 21.79 20.41 33.24
N LEU A 129 20.82 20.40 32.30
CA LEU A 129 19.41 20.34 32.63
C LEU A 129 19.07 18.95 33.19
N ALA A 130 18.54 18.89 34.40
CA ALA A 130 17.97 17.68 34.98
C ALA A 130 16.44 17.74 34.85
N ALA A 131 15.88 16.91 33.97
CA ALA A 131 14.45 16.85 33.70
C ALA A 131 14.03 15.45 33.28
N THR A 132 12.78 15.13 33.53
CA THR A 132 12.12 13.88 33.11
C THR A 132 10.84 14.21 32.35
N TYR A 133 10.38 13.31 31.51
CA TYR A 133 9.12 13.43 30.81
C TYR A 133 8.52 12.04 30.54
N SER A 134 7.25 12.00 30.14
CA SER A 134 6.55 10.77 29.76
C SER A 134 6.52 10.65 28.23
N GLU A 135 7.24 9.68 27.69
CA GLU A 135 7.22 9.36 26.25
C GLU A 135 5.80 9.05 25.77
N ALA A 136 5.02 8.31 26.57
CA ALA A 136 3.66 7.96 26.24
C ALA A 136 2.73 9.19 26.22
N ALA A 137 2.92 10.14 27.13
CA ALA A 137 2.16 11.38 27.15
C ALA A 137 2.49 12.26 25.94
N LEU A 138 3.78 12.38 25.61
CA LEU A 138 4.23 13.13 24.44
C LEU A 138 3.68 12.52 23.13
N LYS A 139 3.71 11.20 22.98
CA LYS A 139 3.12 10.52 21.82
C LYS A 139 1.63 10.79 21.70
N ARG A 140 0.87 10.71 22.79
CA ARG A 140 -0.58 11.04 22.78
C ARG A 140 -0.85 12.46 22.31
N GLU A 141 -0.03 13.43 22.73
CA GLU A 141 -0.19 14.82 22.28
C GLU A 141 0.10 14.97 20.78
N LEU A 142 1.14 14.31 20.26
CA LEU A 142 1.43 14.31 18.83
C LEU A 142 0.32 13.62 18.01
N GLU A 143 -0.22 12.51 18.50
CA GLU A 143 -1.37 11.83 17.91
C GLU A 143 -2.62 12.73 17.90
N ARG A 144 -2.85 13.50 18.96
CA ARG A 144 -3.93 14.46 19.03
C ARG A 144 -3.79 15.56 17.97
N ILE A 145 -2.60 16.15 17.83
CA ILE A 145 -2.32 17.16 16.79
C ILE A 145 -2.47 16.53 15.39
N GLY A 146 -1.89 15.35 15.18
CA GLY A 146 -2.03 14.61 13.94
C GLY A 146 -3.50 14.36 13.57
N SER A 147 -4.31 13.86 14.51
CA SER A 147 -5.73 13.57 14.28
C SER A 147 -6.57 14.78 13.84
N TRP A 148 -6.17 15.98 14.19
CA TRP A 148 -6.84 17.22 13.77
C TRP A 148 -6.41 17.68 12.38
N MET A 149 -5.17 17.38 12.00
CA MET A 149 -4.55 17.89 10.78
C MET A 149 -4.50 16.87 9.64
N ASP A 150 -4.47 15.60 10.00
CA ASP A 150 -4.43 14.52 9.04
C ASP A 150 -5.70 14.51 8.19
N ARG A 151 -5.51 14.36 6.89
CA ARG A 151 -6.60 14.23 5.95
C ARG A 151 -6.74 12.77 5.54
N PRO A 152 -7.91 12.14 5.72
CA PRO A 152 -8.11 10.81 5.21
C PRO A 152 -7.99 10.79 3.68
N ALA A 153 -7.39 9.75 3.15
CA ALA A 153 -7.44 9.51 1.70
C ALA A 153 -8.89 9.29 1.26
N GLN A 154 -9.27 9.87 0.13
CA GLN A 154 -10.57 9.59 -0.47
C GLN A 154 -10.44 8.40 -1.42
N PRO A 155 -11.23 7.34 -1.23
CA PRO A 155 -11.18 6.20 -2.13
C PRO A 155 -11.67 6.58 -3.53
N PRO A 156 -11.25 5.85 -4.58
CA PRO A 156 -11.81 5.99 -5.92
C PRO A 156 -13.33 5.84 -5.90
N GLN A 157 -14.03 6.63 -6.71
CA GLN A 157 -15.48 6.59 -6.86
C GLN A 157 -15.84 6.23 -8.30
N PRO A 158 -16.94 5.50 -8.55
CA PRO A 158 -17.42 5.28 -9.92
C PRO A 158 -17.86 6.61 -10.55
N VAL A 159 -17.53 6.78 -11.82
CA VAL A 159 -18.03 7.93 -12.60
C VAL A 159 -19.42 7.58 -13.12
N PRO A 160 -20.47 8.34 -12.76
CA PRO A 160 -21.82 8.05 -13.22
C PRO A 160 -21.93 7.99 -14.77
N GLY A 161 -22.58 6.94 -15.28
CA GLY A 161 -22.76 6.75 -16.73
C GLY A 161 -21.51 6.32 -17.50
N SER A 162 -20.46 5.87 -16.81
CA SER A 162 -19.26 5.31 -17.44
C SER A 162 -18.76 4.07 -16.72
N LEU A 163 -17.95 3.23 -17.40
CA LEU A 163 -17.25 2.09 -16.80
C LEU A 163 -15.86 2.51 -16.28
N SER A 164 -15.76 3.69 -15.68
CA SER A 164 -14.52 4.21 -15.14
C SER A 164 -14.66 4.64 -13.69
N PHE A 165 -13.52 4.80 -13.02
CA PHE A 165 -13.45 5.30 -11.67
C PHE A 165 -12.80 6.69 -11.68
N GLN A 166 -13.35 7.58 -10.86
CA GLN A 166 -12.67 8.82 -10.52
C GLN A 166 -11.48 8.47 -9.62
N TYR A 167 -10.34 9.13 -9.84
CA TYR A 167 -9.15 8.92 -9.03
C TYR A 167 -9.42 9.13 -7.56
N GLY A 168 -8.82 8.29 -6.72
CA GLY A 168 -8.74 8.55 -5.30
C GLY A 168 -7.85 9.77 -5.03
N VAL A 169 -8.20 10.55 -4.03
CA VAL A 169 -7.39 11.70 -3.61
C VAL A 169 -6.51 11.27 -2.44
N PRO A 170 -5.18 11.36 -2.57
CA PRO A 170 -4.29 11.07 -1.45
C PRO A 170 -4.58 12.00 -0.28
N GLY A 171 -4.61 11.45 0.92
CA GLY A 171 -4.65 12.18 2.16
C GLY A 171 -3.25 12.51 2.68
N THR A 172 -3.19 12.97 3.93
CA THR A 172 -1.95 13.19 4.67
C THR A 172 -2.03 12.49 6.01
N LYS A 173 -0.92 11.97 6.49
CA LYS A 173 -0.78 11.34 7.80
C LYS A 173 0.49 11.79 8.49
N THR A 174 0.38 12.17 9.74
CA THR A 174 1.55 12.51 10.57
C THR A 174 2.31 11.25 10.95
N ASN A 175 3.60 11.21 10.63
CA ASN A 175 4.51 10.16 11.10
C ASN A 175 4.98 10.50 12.51
N ILE A 176 4.28 9.96 13.53
CA ILE A 176 4.57 10.23 14.94
C ILE A 176 6.00 9.78 15.30
N THR A 177 6.43 8.62 14.83
CA THR A 177 7.75 8.06 15.16
C THR A 177 8.87 8.93 14.60
N ALA A 178 8.77 9.39 13.38
CA ALA A 178 9.77 10.26 12.76
C ALA A 178 9.75 11.67 13.37
N SER A 179 8.58 12.17 13.77
CA SER A 179 8.39 13.49 14.38
C SER A 179 8.88 13.56 15.84
N PHE A 180 8.85 12.41 16.52
CA PHE A 180 9.10 12.31 17.97
C PHE A 180 10.46 12.88 18.37
N VAL A 181 11.52 12.55 17.65
CA VAL A 181 12.90 12.94 17.98
C VAL A 181 13.09 14.46 17.99
N ASP A 182 12.51 15.18 17.04
CA ASP A 182 12.64 16.64 17.00
C ASP A 182 11.81 17.33 18.09
N VAL A 183 10.62 16.80 18.39
CA VAL A 183 9.76 17.32 19.48
C VAL A 183 10.36 17.03 20.84
N GLU A 184 10.91 15.84 21.07
CA GLU A 184 11.65 15.50 22.29
C GLU A 184 12.82 16.48 22.48
N ALA A 185 13.63 16.68 21.43
CA ALA A 185 14.75 17.62 21.52
C ALA A 185 14.30 19.05 21.87
N ALA A 186 13.14 19.50 21.38
CA ALA A 186 12.59 20.82 21.67
C ALA A 186 12.17 20.99 23.14
N LEU A 187 11.80 19.91 23.87
CA LEU A 187 11.54 19.95 25.31
C LEU A 187 12.78 20.43 26.11
N PHE A 188 13.96 19.98 25.70
CA PHE A 188 15.23 20.22 26.36
C PHE A 188 15.98 21.44 25.88
N ARG A 189 15.51 22.15 24.83
CA ARG A 189 16.14 23.37 24.31
C ARG A 189 15.75 24.58 25.15
N PRO A 190 16.70 25.41 25.60
CA PRO A 190 16.40 26.65 26.33
C PRO A 190 15.85 27.76 25.39
N ASN A 191 16.25 27.73 24.10
CA ASN A 191 15.86 28.69 23.08
C ASN A 191 15.37 27.97 21.83
N ARG A 192 14.61 28.67 20.96
CA ARG A 192 14.04 28.08 19.72
C ARG A 192 13.37 26.74 20.00
N ARG A 193 12.39 26.79 20.88
CA ARG A 193 11.58 25.62 21.26
C ARG A 193 10.54 25.35 20.17
N GLU A 194 11.05 24.95 19.02
CA GLU A 194 10.30 24.69 17.80
C GLU A 194 10.60 23.28 17.32
N ALA A 195 9.60 22.59 16.79
CA ALA A 195 9.75 21.28 16.19
C ALA A 195 8.82 21.15 14.96
N HIS A 196 9.22 20.35 13.99
CA HIS A 196 8.47 20.12 12.76
C HIS A 196 7.98 18.68 12.72
N LEU A 197 6.68 18.50 12.48
CA LEU A 197 6.11 17.18 12.28
C LEU A 197 6.41 16.67 10.87
N VAL A 198 6.78 15.41 10.76
CA VAL A 198 6.95 14.71 9.49
C VAL A 198 5.57 14.29 8.99
N ILE A 199 5.21 14.76 7.80
CA ILE A 199 3.93 14.47 7.14
C ILE A 199 4.20 13.54 5.97
N GLU A 200 3.48 12.43 5.92
CA GLU A 200 3.55 11.45 4.83
C GLU A 200 2.25 11.44 4.04
N PRO A 201 2.31 11.16 2.71
CA PRO A 201 1.10 10.96 1.93
C PRO A 201 0.39 9.69 2.40
N ASN A 202 -0.91 9.82 2.68
CA ASN A 202 -1.80 8.69 2.95
C ASN A 202 -2.47 8.30 1.65
N GLN A 203 -2.03 7.17 1.05
CA GLN A 203 -2.55 6.73 -0.24
C GLN A 203 -3.97 6.16 -0.10
N PRO A 204 -4.85 6.38 -1.10
CA PRO A 204 -6.17 5.79 -1.09
C PRO A 204 -6.09 4.26 -1.15
N THR A 205 -6.93 3.61 -0.39
CA THR A 205 -7.06 2.14 -0.43
C THR A 205 -7.85 1.71 -1.65
N ARG A 206 -7.58 0.50 -2.16
CA ARG A 206 -8.40 -0.09 -3.23
C ARG A 206 -9.86 -0.15 -2.78
N PRO A 207 -10.83 0.21 -3.68
CA PRO A 207 -12.24 0.06 -3.38
C PRO A 207 -12.61 -1.43 -3.19
N ASP A 208 -13.73 -1.69 -2.53
CA ASP A 208 -14.24 -3.06 -2.41
C ASP A 208 -14.69 -3.58 -3.78
N ILE A 209 -14.43 -4.87 -4.06
CA ILE A 209 -14.75 -5.50 -5.35
C ILE A 209 -16.25 -5.44 -5.70
N ASN A 210 -17.12 -5.35 -4.69
CA ASN A 210 -18.54 -5.13 -4.89
C ASN A 210 -18.85 -3.78 -5.59
N LEU A 211 -17.94 -2.81 -5.52
CA LEU A 211 -18.10 -1.56 -6.26
C LEU A 211 -17.95 -1.80 -7.76
N LEU A 212 -16.96 -2.62 -8.17
CA LEU A 212 -16.83 -3.06 -9.57
C LEU A 212 -18.06 -3.84 -10.01
N ALA A 213 -18.56 -4.78 -9.20
CA ALA A 213 -19.76 -5.54 -9.50
C ALA A 213 -20.97 -4.64 -9.76
N ARG A 214 -21.24 -3.66 -8.89
CA ARG A 214 -22.34 -2.70 -9.06
C ARG A 214 -22.17 -1.84 -10.31
N LEU A 215 -20.98 -1.39 -10.60
CA LEU A 215 -20.68 -0.58 -11.79
C LEU A 215 -20.98 -1.37 -13.05
N LEU A 216 -20.51 -2.61 -13.12
CA LEU A 216 -20.77 -3.50 -14.27
C LEU A 216 -22.26 -3.84 -14.41
N VAL A 217 -22.94 -4.20 -13.31
CA VAL A 217 -24.39 -4.50 -13.35
C VAL A 217 -25.20 -3.32 -13.89
N ASN A 218 -24.96 -2.11 -13.39
CA ASN A 218 -25.70 -0.93 -13.85
C ASN A 218 -25.49 -0.67 -15.35
N HIS A 219 -24.24 -0.77 -15.82
CA HIS A 219 -23.95 -0.58 -17.24
C HIS A 219 -24.57 -1.66 -18.12
N LEU A 220 -24.51 -2.92 -17.70
CA LEU A 220 -25.02 -4.05 -18.46
C LEU A 220 -26.55 -4.09 -18.47
N GLN A 221 -27.23 -3.65 -17.41
CA GLN A 221 -28.69 -3.56 -17.41
C GLN A 221 -29.20 -2.59 -18.46
N ASP A 222 -28.58 -1.42 -18.59
CA ASP A 222 -28.93 -0.44 -19.62
C ASP A 222 -28.68 -1.04 -21.01
N TYR A 223 -27.58 -1.75 -21.19
CA TYR A 223 -27.21 -2.39 -22.45
C TYR A 223 -28.16 -3.54 -22.83
N GLU A 224 -28.49 -4.42 -21.87
CA GLU A 224 -29.42 -5.53 -22.04
C GLU A 224 -30.83 -5.03 -22.45
N GLN A 225 -31.34 -3.99 -21.79
CA GLN A 225 -32.63 -3.40 -22.09
C GLN A 225 -32.69 -2.80 -23.52
N LEU A 226 -31.56 -2.25 -23.97
CA LEU A 226 -31.51 -1.61 -25.31
C LEU A 226 -31.31 -2.61 -26.45
N THR A 227 -30.54 -3.68 -26.21
CA THR A 227 -30.05 -4.58 -27.28
C THR A 227 -30.57 -6.01 -27.19
N GLY A 228 -31.08 -6.43 -26.02
CA GLY A 228 -31.43 -7.83 -25.75
C GLY A 228 -30.21 -8.74 -25.55
N THR A 229 -29.00 -8.18 -25.38
CA THR A 229 -27.75 -8.94 -25.17
C THR A 229 -27.60 -9.31 -23.72
N VAL A 230 -27.40 -10.59 -23.45
CA VAL A 230 -27.14 -11.13 -22.11
C VAL A 230 -25.63 -11.22 -21.89
N ALA A 231 -25.16 -10.69 -20.76
CA ALA A 231 -23.75 -10.80 -20.33
C ALA A 231 -23.60 -11.79 -19.18
N SER A 232 -22.55 -12.61 -19.26
CA SER A 232 -22.08 -13.51 -18.21
C SER A 232 -20.63 -13.16 -17.90
N ILE A 233 -20.35 -12.72 -16.66
CA ILE A 233 -19.03 -12.20 -16.29
C ILE A 233 -18.56 -12.85 -14.99
N PHE A 234 -17.31 -13.30 -14.99
CA PHE A 234 -16.60 -13.73 -13.80
C PHE A 234 -15.24 -13.05 -13.74
N ILE A 235 -14.94 -12.38 -12.61
CA ILE A 235 -13.65 -11.74 -12.34
C ILE A 235 -13.18 -12.22 -10.96
N LEU A 236 -11.96 -12.74 -10.87
CA LEU A 236 -11.37 -13.24 -9.64
C LEU A 236 -10.05 -12.55 -9.35
N ASP A 237 -9.96 -11.89 -8.19
CA ASP A 237 -8.71 -11.38 -7.64
C ASP A 237 -7.85 -12.56 -7.16
N LEU A 238 -6.74 -12.83 -7.83
CA LEU A 238 -5.86 -13.97 -7.57
C LEU A 238 -5.02 -13.83 -6.28
N ASP A 239 -4.97 -12.63 -5.69
CA ASP A 239 -4.27 -12.41 -4.43
C ASP A 239 -5.20 -12.56 -3.22
N THR A 240 -6.45 -12.09 -3.34
CA THR A 240 -7.41 -12.06 -2.21
C THR A 240 -8.47 -13.15 -2.27
N GLY A 241 -8.69 -13.76 -3.46
CA GLY A 241 -9.77 -14.71 -3.71
C GLY A 241 -11.16 -14.07 -3.76
N LYS A 242 -11.28 -12.74 -3.77
CA LYS A 242 -12.55 -12.05 -3.94
C LYS A 242 -12.97 -12.04 -5.39
N GLU A 243 -14.28 -12.13 -5.65
CA GLU A 243 -14.81 -12.28 -7.00
C GLU A 243 -15.96 -11.33 -7.34
N VAL A 244 -16.15 -11.09 -8.63
CA VAL A 244 -17.37 -10.57 -9.25
C VAL A 244 -18.00 -11.70 -10.04
N SER A 245 -19.26 -12.00 -9.75
CA SER A 245 -20.04 -13.00 -10.44
C SER A 245 -21.36 -12.38 -10.90
N ILE A 246 -21.47 -12.12 -12.22
CA ILE A 246 -22.69 -11.57 -12.86
C ILE A 246 -23.16 -12.59 -13.86
N ASN A 247 -24.29 -13.25 -13.60
CA ASN A 247 -24.79 -14.37 -14.41
C ASN A 247 -23.70 -15.42 -14.71
N ALA A 248 -22.67 -15.56 -13.85
CA ALA A 248 -21.47 -16.29 -14.18
C ALA A 248 -21.70 -17.81 -14.31
N ASN A 249 -22.78 -18.32 -13.74
CA ASN A 249 -23.23 -19.71 -13.85
C ASN A 249 -24.21 -19.97 -15.00
N LEU A 250 -24.42 -18.99 -15.89
CA LEU A 250 -25.28 -19.16 -17.06
C LEU A 250 -24.63 -20.09 -18.09
N ALA A 251 -25.39 -21.07 -18.59
CA ALA A 251 -24.90 -21.96 -19.63
C ALA A 251 -24.64 -21.19 -20.93
N MET A 252 -23.43 -21.30 -21.48
CA MET A 252 -23.02 -20.64 -22.72
C MET A 252 -22.40 -21.67 -23.67
N SER A 253 -22.47 -21.41 -24.98
CA SER A 253 -21.71 -22.22 -25.94
C SER A 253 -20.21 -22.15 -25.60
N GLY A 254 -19.55 -23.31 -25.54
CA GLY A 254 -18.15 -23.39 -25.14
C GLY A 254 -17.19 -22.72 -26.13
N ILE A 255 -17.60 -22.68 -27.40
CA ILE A 255 -16.84 -22.07 -28.49
C ILE A 255 -15.32 -22.34 -28.40
N ASP A 256 -14.49 -21.41 -28.81
CA ASP A 256 -13.03 -21.58 -28.75
C ASP A 256 -12.44 -21.50 -27.35
N LEU A 257 -13.23 -21.15 -26.31
CA LEU A 257 -12.77 -21.26 -24.93
C LEU A 257 -12.47 -22.70 -24.53
N MET A 258 -13.14 -23.69 -25.18
CA MET A 258 -12.88 -25.12 -24.96
C MET A 258 -11.48 -25.57 -25.42
N LYS A 259 -10.77 -24.74 -26.16
CA LYS A 259 -9.35 -24.97 -26.52
C LYS A 259 -8.43 -24.95 -25.30
N VAL A 260 -8.79 -24.22 -24.23
CA VAL A 260 -8.02 -24.20 -22.97
C VAL A 260 -8.03 -25.58 -22.29
N PRO A 261 -9.17 -26.21 -21.98
CA PRO A 261 -9.17 -27.54 -21.40
C PRO A 261 -8.63 -28.62 -22.36
N ILE A 262 -8.75 -28.49 -23.71
CA ILE A 262 -8.11 -29.40 -24.66
C ILE A 262 -6.60 -29.36 -24.51
N VAL A 263 -5.99 -28.18 -24.41
CA VAL A 263 -4.54 -28.04 -24.22
C VAL A 263 -4.11 -28.55 -22.86
N LEU A 264 -4.88 -28.34 -21.79
CA LEU A 264 -4.63 -28.95 -20.49
C LEU A 264 -4.57 -30.49 -20.59
N GLU A 265 -5.57 -31.12 -21.21
CA GLU A 265 -5.59 -32.56 -21.42
C GLU A 265 -4.46 -33.05 -22.32
N THR A 266 -4.05 -32.24 -23.31
CA THR A 266 -2.90 -32.53 -24.14
C THR A 266 -1.62 -32.67 -23.32
N PHE A 267 -1.33 -31.68 -22.41
CA PHE A 267 -0.17 -31.78 -21.54
C PHE A 267 -0.24 -32.97 -20.60
N ARG A 268 -1.41 -33.32 -20.09
CA ARG A 268 -1.63 -34.48 -19.24
C ARG A 268 -1.44 -35.82 -19.95
N ALA A 269 -1.72 -35.86 -21.26
CA ALA A 269 -1.58 -37.05 -22.07
C ALA A 269 -0.12 -37.28 -22.55
N LEU A 270 0.77 -36.32 -22.36
CA LEU A 270 2.16 -36.39 -22.77
C LEU A 270 3.04 -36.93 -21.64
N ASP A 271 3.72 -38.06 -21.87
CA ASP A 271 4.68 -38.62 -20.90
C ASP A 271 6.02 -37.84 -20.85
N ARG A 272 6.21 -36.85 -21.72
CA ARG A 272 7.43 -36.08 -21.90
C ARG A 272 7.12 -34.72 -22.52
N ALA A 273 8.11 -33.82 -22.45
CA ALA A 273 8.01 -32.51 -23.09
C ALA A 273 7.52 -32.61 -24.55
N PRO A 274 6.58 -31.72 -24.96
CA PRO A 274 6.01 -31.77 -26.31
C PRO A 274 7.09 -31.60 -27.40
N THR A 275 6.99 -32.42 -28.42
CA THR A 275 7.82 -32.31 -29.65
C THR A 275 7.51 -31.01 -30.39
N LEU A 276 8.37 -30.57 -31.31
CA LEU A 276 8.13 -29.37 -32.11
C LEU A 276 6.79 -29.39 -32.86
N THR A 277 6.37 -30.56 -33.37
CA THR A 277 5.06 -30.71 -34.01
C THR A 277 3.92 -30.52 -33.02
N GLN A 278 4.01 -31.10 -31.82
CA GLN A 278 3.01 -30.94 -30.78
C GLN A 278 2.95 -29.50 -30.25
N GLN A 279 4.11 -28.85 -30.05
CA GLN A 279 4.18 -27.43 -29.70
C GLN A 279 3.50 -26.54 -30.75
N ARG A 280 3.69 -26.87 -32.04
CA ARG A 280 2.99 -26.15 -33.11
C ARG A 280 1.47 -26.35 -33.03
N LEU A 281 0.99 -27.57 -32.87
CA LEU A 281 -0.46 -27.83 -32.71
C LEU A 281 -1.05 -27.09 -31.51
N ILE A 282 -0.36 -27.09 -30.37
CA ILE A 282 -0.79 -26.34 -29.17
C ILE A 282 -0.83 -24.84 -29.47
N SER A 283 0.22 -24.32 -30.10
CA SER A 283 0.30 -22.91 -30.47
C SER A 283 -0.82 -22.53 -31.44
N ASP A 284 -0.98 -23.28 -32.52
CA ASP A 284 -2.00 -22.99 -33.53
C ASP A 284 -3.41 -23.07 -32.95
N THR A 285 -3.69 -24.05 -32.07
CA THR A 285 -4.96 -24.17 -31.34
C THR A 285 -5.27 -22.92 -30.48
N LEU A 286 -4.28 -22.35 -29.79
CA LEU A 286 -4.50 -21.24 -28.88
C LEU A 286 -4.39 -19.87 -29.54
N ILE A 287 -3.68 -19.72 -30.66
CA ILE A 287 -3.37 -18.42 -31.26
C ILE A 287 -4.16 -18.19 -32.53
N ILE A 288 -4.30 -19.21 -33.41
CA ILE A 288 -4.94 -19.03 -34.70
C ILE A 288 -6.47 -19.10 -34.58
N GLN A 289 -7.15 -18.25 -35.30
CA GLN A 289 -8.60 -18.18 -35.33
C GLN A 289 -9.13 -18.24 -36.76
N PRO A 290 -10.12 -19.10 -37.07
CA PRO A 290 -10.44 -20.34 -36.35
C PRO A 290 -9.49 -21.47 -36.75
N ASP A 291 -8.80 -22.14 -35.81
CA ASP A 291 -8.09 -23.39 -36.10
C ASP A 291 -8.76 -24.54 -35.34
N HIS A 292 -9.72 -25.17 -35.98
CA HIS A 292 -10.42 -26.34 -35.47
C HIS A 292 -9.67 -27.62 -35.75
N GLU A 293 -8.88 -27.66 -36.83
CA GLU A 293 -8.12 -28.87 -37.24
C GLU A 293 -7.03 -29.19 -36.21
N SER A 294 -6.25 -28.20 -35.77
CA SER A 294 -5.23 -28.39 -34.74
C SER A 294 -5.85 -28.83 -33.40
N ALA A 295 -6.98 -28.24 -33.00
CA ALA A 295 -7.71 -28.64 -31.80
C ALA A 295 -8.19 -30.11 -31.91
N ASN A 296 -8.77 -30.51 -33.03
CA ASN A 296 -9.21 -31.89 -33.28
C ASN A 296 -8.02 -32.87 -33.35
N ALA A 297 -6.87 -32.44 -33.86
CA ALA A 297 -5.64 -33.24 -33.83
C ALA A 297 -5.14 -33.45 -32.38
N LEU A 298 -5.23 -32.43 -31.54
CA LEU A 298 -4.93 -32.56 -30.09
C LEU A 298 -5.90 -33.52 -29.40
N LEU A 299 -7.20 -33.51 -29.73
CA LEU A 299 -8.17 -34.46 -29.18
C LEU A 299 -7.83 -35.91 -29.55
N ARG A 300 -7.32 -36.19 -30.80
CA ARG A 300 -6.81 -37.52 -31.17
C ARG A 300 -5.58 -37.91 -30.35
N LEU A 301 -4.70 -36.95 -30.09
CA LEU A 301 -3.53 -37.19 -29.24
C LEU A 301 -3.96 -37.52 -27.81
N VAL A 302 -4.90 -36.77 -27.24
CA VAL A 302 -5.49 -37.03 -25.91
C VAL A 302 -6.10 -38.43 -25.85
N ALA A 303 -6.84 -38.82 -26.86
CA ALA A 303 -7.44 -40.18 -26.94
C ALA A 303 -6.39 -41.31 -27.10
N GLY A 304 -5.16 -40.99 -27.49
CA GLY A 304 -4.14 -42.00 -27.82
C GLY A 304 -4.47 -42.84 -29.07
N GLN A 305 -5.49 -42.45 -29.81
CA GLN A 305 -6.00 -43.12 -31.01
C GLN A 305 -6.69 -42.11 -31.95
N ASP A 306 -7.00 -42.53 -33.18
CA ASP A 306 -7.66 -41.70 -34.20
C ASP A 306 -9.18 -41.57 -33.93
N ASP A 307 -9.54 -41.17 -32.70
CA ASP A 307 -10.92 -40.89 -32.27
C ASP A 307 -11.01 -39.58 -31.47
N PRO A 308 -11.22 -38.46 -32.12
CA PRO A 308 -11.32 -37.17 -31.42
C PRO A 308 -12.57 -37.03 -30.50
N TYR A 309 -13.61 -37.85 -30.70
CA TYR A 309 -14.76 -37.89 -29.80
C TYR A 309 -14.39 -38.48 -28.41
N GLN A 310 -13.52 -39.49 -28.40
CA GLN A 310 -12.99 -40.01 -27.15
C GLN A 310 -12.13 -38.93 -26.44
N GLY A 311 -11.34 -38.18 -27.18
CA GLY A 311 -10.59 -37.05 -26.65
C GLY A 311 -11.52 -35.98 -26.03
N ALA A 312 -12.60 -35.62 -26.70
CA ALA A 312 -13.62 -34.71 -26.16
C ALA A 312 -14.27 -35.24 -24.88
N GLN A 313 -14.55 -36.54 -24.81
CA GLN A 313 -15.06 -37.17 -23.58
C GLN A 313 -14.03 -37.07 -22.46
N MET A 314 -12.74 -37.33 -22.70
CA MET A 314 -11.68 -37.21 -21.70
C MET A 314 -11.55 -35.78 -21.16
N VAL A 315 -11.69 -34.76 -22.01
CA VAL A 315 -11.78 -33.35 -21.60
C VAL A 315 -12.94 -33.17 -20.64
N THR A 316 -14.14 -33.66 -20.97
CA THR A 316 -15.32 -33.58 -20.10
C THR A 316 -15.11 -34.23 -18.74
N GLU A 317 -14.56 -35.46 -18.72
CA GLU A 317 -14.27 -36.20 -17.49
C GLU A 317 -13.29 -35.46 -16.59
N SER A 318 -12.30 -34.78 -17.17
CA SER A 318 -11.35 -33.97 -16.42
C SER A 318 -11.98 -32.72 -15.83
N MET A 319 -12.85 -32.03 -16.58
CA MET A 319 -13.58 -30.88 -16.05
C MET A 319 -14.46 -31.30 -14.87
N GLN A 320 -15.19 -32.41 -14.98
CA GLN A 320 -15.98 -32.97 -13.88
C GLN A 320 -15.12 -33.34 -12.65
N ARG A 321 -13.93 -33.93 -12.88
CA ARG A 321 -12.99 -34.25 -11.80
C ARG A 321 -12.47 -33.00 -11.07
N LEU A 322 -12.39 -31.87 -11.75
CA LEU A 322 -12.03 -30.57 -11.17
C LEU A 322 -13.22 -29.85 -10.49
N GLY A 323 -14.44 -30.42 -10.56
CA GLY A 323 -15.65 -29.82 -10.04
C GLY A 323 -16.32 -28.82 -10.99
N LEU A 324 -15.87 -28.76 -12.24
CA LEU A 324 -16.38 -27.85 -13.28
C LEU A 324 -17.52 -28.53 -14.05
N TYR A 325 -18.62 -28.78 -13.36
CA TYR A 325 -19.72 -29.65 -13.84
C TYR A 325 -20.54 -29.05 -14.97
N ASN A 326 -20.44 -27.74 -15.19
CA ASN A 326 -21.17 -27.06 -16.29
C ASN A 326 -20.37 -27.03 -17.59
N THR A 327 -19.13 -27.55 -17.58
CA THR A 327 -18.22 -27.55 -18.72
C THR A 327 -18.11 -28.94 -19.32
N PHE A 328 -18.52 -29.10 -20.57
CA PHE A 328 -18.42 -30.36 -21.31
C PHE A 328 -18.12 -30.16 -22.79
N MET A 329 -17.55 -31.18 -23.42
CA MET A 329 -17.34 -31.33 -24.84
C MET A 329 -17.68 -32.76 -25.26
N LEU A 330 -18.64 -32.97 -26.15
CA LEU A 330 -19.14 -34.26 -26.59
C LEU A 330 -18.71 -34.64 -28.02
N ALA A 331 -18.41 -33.64 -28.82
CA ALA A 331 -17.97 -33.80 -30.19
C ALA A 331 -16.78 -32.90 -30.48
N PRO A 332 -15.89 -33.29 -31.41
CA PRO A 332 -14.85 -32.40 -31.92
C PRO A 332 -15.46 -31.17 -32.60
N TYR A 333 -14.62 -30.17 -32.89
CA TYR A 333 -15.08 -28.99 -33.63
C TYR A 333 -15.60 -29.41 -35.01
N ASP A 334 -16.61 -28.69 -35.50
CA ASP A 334 -17.28 -28.87 -36.79
C ASP A 334 -17.97 -30.22 -36.97
N GLU A 335 -18.13 -30.99 -35.88
CA GLU A 335 -18.79 -32.29 -35.88
C GLU A 335 -20.08 -32.25 -35.02
N SER A 336 -21.02 -33.09 -35.39
CA SER A 336 -22.29 -33.27 -34.67
C SER A 336 -22.18 -34.37 -33.62
N LEU A 337 -23.15 -34.43 -32.70
CA LEU A 337 -23.27 -35.57 -31.78
C LEU A 337 -23.36 -36.91 -32.50
N ARG A 338 -22.68 -37.94 -32.00
CA ARG A 338 -22.85 -39.32 -32.51
C ARG A 338 -24.27 -39.82 -32.26
N ALA A 339 -24.72 -40.74 -33.08
CA ALA A 339 -26.03 -41.39 -32.95
C ALA A 339 -26.20 -41.98 -31.54
N GLY A 340 -27.26 -41.57 -30.87
CA GLY A 340 -27.53 -41.99 -29.48
C GLY A 340 -26.89 -41.15 -28.38
N GLN A 341 -25.94 -40.26 -28.69
CA GLN A 341 -25.40 -39.27 -27.75
C GLN A 341 -26.46 -38.20 -27.43
N ARG A 342 -26.51 -37.74 -26.18
CA ARG A 342 -27.40 -36.70 -25.72
C ARG A 342 -26.59 -35.65 -24.93
N THR A 343 -27.00 -34.41 -25.06
CA THR A 343 -26.47 -33.33 -24.22
C THR A 343 -26.76 -33.61 -22.76
N PRO A 344 -25.77 -33.61 -21.85
CA PRO A 344 -26.02 -33.86 -20.43
C PRO A 344 -26.76 -32.70 -19.80
N GLU A 345 -27.62 -33.03 -18.81
CA GLU A 345 -28.14 -32.02 -17.90
C GLU A 345 -27.05 -31.59 -16.93
N THR A 346 -26.88 -30.26 -16.80
CA THR A 346 -25.98 -29.62 -15.85
C THR A 346 -26.75 -28.65 -14.99
N PRO A 347 -26.23 -28.24 -13.83
CA PRO A 347 -26.85 -27.19 -13.03
C PRO A 347 -27.15 -25.93 -13.84
N ALA A 348 -26.28 -25.54 -14.78
CA ALA A 348 -26.42 -24.34 -15.58
C ALA A 348 -27.49 -24.44 -16.66
N ASN A 349 -27.57 -25.54 -17.41
CA ASN A 349 -28.53 -25.66 -18.53
C ASN A 349 -29.92 -26.15 -18.10
N SER A 350 -30.07 -26.68 -16.87
CA SER A 350 -31.35 -27.03 -16.27
C SER A 350 -31.93 -25.95 -15.37
N ALA A 351 -31.19 -24.84 -15.12
CA ALA A 351 -31.66 -23.74 -14.28
C ALA A 351 -32.92 -23.07 -14.84
N GLU A 352 -33.82 -22.68 -13.95
CA GLU A 352 -34.95 -21.82 -14.29
C GLU A 352 -34.54 -20.35 -14.33
N GLY A 353 -35.17 -19.54 -15.18
CA GLY A 353 -34.93 -18.10 -15.25
C GLY A 353 -34.27 -17.66 -16.57
N LEU A 354 -33.22 -16.86 -16.50
CA LEU A 354 -32.49 -16.37 -17.67
C LEU A 354 -31.83 -17.55 -18.40
N ARG A 355 -32.09 -17.67 -19.69
CA ARG A 355 -31.62 -18.80 -20.51
C ARG A 355 -30.97 -18.29 -21.81
N THR A 356 -29.96 -19.04 -22.21
CA THR A 356 -29.35 -18.96 -23.55
C THR A 356 -29.69 -20.23 -24.33
N ARG A 357 -29.15 -20.33 -25.54
CA ARG A 357 -29.19 -21.56 -26.34
C ARG A 357 -27.79 -22.11 -26.57
N PRO A 358 -27.15 -22.71 -25.55
CA PRO A 358 -25.79 -23.20 -25.69
C PRO A 358 -25.72 -24.34 -26.73
N SER A 359 -24.56 -24.52 -27.33
CA SER A 359 -24.30 -25.62 -28.24
C SER A 359 -24.58 -26.97 -27.57
N ALA A 360 -25.25 -27.86 -28.30
CA ALA A 360 -25.51 -29.22 -27.83
C ALA A 360 -24.23 -30.06 -27.68
N THR A 361 -23.15 -29.70 -28.39
CA THR A 361 -21.89 -30.44 -28.42
C THR A 361 -20.87 -29.96 -27.42
N MET A 362 -20.92 -28.67 -27.01
CA MET A 362 -19.94 -28.08 -26.07
C MET A 362 -20.54 -26.90 -25.33
N GLN A 363 -20.38 -26.88 -24.02
CA GLN A 363 -20.88 -25.88 -23.10
C GLN A 363 -19.82 -25.51 -22.08
N THR A 364 -19.89 -24.29 -21.59
CA THR A 364 -19.18 -23.84 -20.40
C THR A 364 -20.01 -22.75 -19.69
N THR A 365 -19.50 -22.23 -18.58
CA THR A 365 -19.96 -21.03 -17.89
C THR A 365 -18.78 -20.11 -17.65
N ALA A 366 -19.04 -18.80 -17.42
CA ALA A 366 -17.97 -17.89 -17.09
C ALA A 366 -17.27 -18.26 -15.77
N GLU A 367 -18.04 -18.80 -14.81
CA GLU A 367 -17.50 -19.28 -13.53
C GLU A 367 -16.58 -20.49 -13.71
N ASP A 368 -17.04 -21.55 -14.38
CA ASP A 368 -16.22 -22.76 -14.62
C ASP A 368 -14.92 -22.42 -15.35
N MET A 369 -15.02 -21.61 -16.42
CA MET A 369 -13.83 -21.21 -17.19
C MET A 369 -12.88 -20.33 -16.38
N GLY A 370 -13.42 -19.41 -15.57
CA GLY A 370 -12.62 -18.58 -14.68
C GLY A 370 -11.93 -19.38 -13.58
N MET A 371 -12.63 -20.37 -13.02
CA MET A 371 -12.04 -21.29 -12.04
C MET A 371 -10.94 -22.14 -12.67
N LEU A 372 -11.13 -22.64 -13.89
CA LEU A 372 -10.08 -23.37 -14.63
C LEU A 372 -8.82 -22.50 -14.81
N LEU A 373 -8.97 -21.27 -15.27
CA LEU A 373 -7.87 -20.34 -15.45
C LEU A 373 -7.15 -20.02 -14.13
N SER A 374 -7.88 -19.87 -13.03
CA SER A 374 -7.30 -19.68 -11.71
C SER A 374 -6.47 -20.88 -11.26
N MET A 375 -6.98 -22.10 -11.51
CA MET A 375 -6.25 -23.35 -11.21
C MET A 375 -4.96 -23.44 -12.02
N ILE A 376 -4.99 -23.07 -13.31
CA ILE A 376 -3.81 -23.03 -14.17
C ILE A 376 -2.81 -21.98 -13.67
N TYR A 377 -3.28 -20.80 -13.24
CA TYR A 377 -2.44 -19.76 -12.67
C TYR A 377 -1.72 -20.24 -11.40
N TYR A 378 -2.43 -20.78 -10.41
CA TYR A 378 -1.81 -21.25 -9.18
C TYR A 378 -0.85 -22.42 -9.40
N CYS A 379 -1.18 -23.32 -10.33
CA CYS A 379 -0.28 -24.38 -10.78
C CYS A 379 1.01 -23.77 -11.34
N ALA A 380 0.93 -22.84 -12.27
CA ALA A 380 2.08 -22.19 -12.91
C ALA A 380 2.97 -21.42 -11.91
N GLN A 381 2.38 -20.91 -10.83
CA GLN A 381 3.11 -20.25 -9.73
C GLN A 381 3.80 -21.25 -8.79
N GLY A 382 3.54 -22.55 -8.92
CA GLY A 382 4.07 -23.56 -8.01
C GLY A 382 3.48 -23.46 -6.59
N ARG A 383 2.31 -22.85 -6.43
CA ARG A 383 1.62 -22.70 -5.14
C ARG A 383 0.74 -23.91 -4.77
N GLY A 384 0.87 -25.02 -5.51
CA GLY A 384 -0.05 -26.19 -5.36
C GLY A 384 -1.40 -25.90 -6.01
N GLY A 385 -2.49 -26.24 -5.33
CA GLY A 385 -3.86 -26.02 -5.79
C GLY A 385 -4.53 -27.26 -6.35
N THR A 386 -5.82 -27.10 -6.70
CA THR A 386 -6.71 -28.18 -7.11
C THR A 386 -6.18 -28.96 -8.31
N LEU A 387 -5.59 -28.26 -9.28
CA LEU A 387 -5.10 -28.87 -10.51
C LEU A 387 -3.97 -29.87 -10.24
N LEU A 388 -2.94 -29.49 -9.47
CA LEU A 388 -1.85 -30.38 -9.08
C LEU A 388 -2.32 -31.49 -8.11
N ALA A 389 -3.29 -31.20 -7.25
CA ALA A 389 -3.86 -32.22 -6.36
C ALA A 389 -4.66 -33.29 -7.12
N ALA A 390 -5.44 -32.87 -8.14
CA ALA A 390 -6.23 -33.78 -8.94
C ALA A 390 -5.39 -34.60 -9.95
N PHE A 391 -4.27 -34.05 -10.42
CA PHE A 391 -3.48 -34.60 -11.53
C PHE A 391 -1.98 -34.68 -11.21
N SER A 392 -1.61 -34.94 -9.97
CA SER A 392 -0.23 -34.99 -9.48
C SER A 392 0.71 -35.86 -10.28
N ASP A 393 0.20 -36.94 -10.88
CA ASP A 393 0.99 -37.92 -11.61
C ASP A 393 1.11 -37.61 -13.12
N THR A 394 0.30 -36.66 -13.63
CA THR A 394 0.16 -36.41 -15.06
C THR A 394 0.27 -34.94 -15.44
N LEU A 395 0.53 -34.03 -14.48
CA LEU A 395 0.68 -32.62 -14.74
C LEU A 395 1.75 -32.00 -13.83
N THR A 396 2.59 -31.17 -14.39
CA THR A 396 3.69 -30.49 -13.70
C THR A 396 3.50 -28.97 -13.68
N VAL A 397 4.21 -28.30 -12.77
CA VAL A 397 4.27 -26.83 -12.70
C VAL A 397 4.80 -26.23 -14.01
N ASP A 398 5.77 -26.88 -14.65
CA ASP A 398 6.38 -26.37 -15.88
C ASP A 398 5.43 -26.48 -17.08
N GLU A 399 4.58 -27.47 -17.13
CA GLU A 399 3.52 -27.59 -18.15
C GLU A 399 2.45 -26.50 -17.97
N CYS A 400 2.05 -26.22 -16.74
CA CYS A 400 1.15 -25.09 -16.46
C CYS A 400 1.78 -23.74 -16.88
N ARG A 401 3.08 -23.54 -16.66
CA ARG A 401 3.80 -22.35 -17.14
C ARG A 401 3.80 -22.26 -18.66
N GLN A 402 4.01 -23.38 -19.35
CA GLN A 402 3.95 -23.44 -20.81
C GLN A 402 2.56 -23.09 -21.33
N MET A 403 1.49 -23.60 -20.70
CA MET A 403 0.10 -23.20 -21.06
C MET A 403 -0.09 -21.69 -20.98
N VAL A 404 0.28 -21.08 -19.86
CA VAL A 404 0.18 -19.61 -19.66
C VAL A 404 1.03 -18.88 -20.71
N GLU A 405 2.21 -19.39 -21.04
CA GLU A 405 3.09 -18.77 -22.04
C GLU A 405 2.47 -18.85 -23.44
N PHE A 406 1.92 -19.99 -23.85
CA PHE A 406 1.22 -20.10 -25.12
C PHE A 406 0.00 -19.16 -25.20
N MET A 407 -0.83 -19.13 -24.16
CA MET A 407 -1.99 -18.22 -24.08
C MET A 407 -1.58 -16.74 -24.12
N SER A 408 -0.41 -16.37 -23.57
CA SER A 408 0.11 -14.99 -23.58
C SER A 408 0.59 -14.54 -24.98
N ARG A 409 0.72 -15.44 -25.94
CA ARG A 409 1.08 -15.13 -27.33
C ARG A 409 -0.12 -14.80 -28.20
N ASN A 410 -1.33 -15.04 -27.71
CA ASN A 410 -2.57 -14.65 -28.36
C ASN A 410 -2.72 -13.13 -28.25
N GLN A 411 -2.51 -12.42 -29.35
CA GLN A 411 -2.57 -10.96 -29.43
C GLN A 411 -3.48 -10.58 -30.60
N ILE A 412 -4.71 -10.17 -30.27
CA ILE A 412 -5.74 -9.85 -31.25
C ILE A 412 -6.06 -8.35 -31.32
N GLY A 413 -5.59 -7.57 -30.33
CA GLY A 413 -5.85 -6.13 -30.24
C GLY A 413 -7.33 -5.78 -30.14
N SER A 414 -8.15 -6.66 -29.56
CA SER A 414 -9.60 -6.51 -29.42
C SER A 414 -10.09 -7.24 -28.15
N MET A 415 -11.37 -7.16 -27.85
CA MET A 415 -12.01 -7.79 -26.70
C MET A 415 -11.31 -7.40 -25.36
N ILE A 416 -10.98 -8.38 -24.48
CA ILE A 416 -10.36 -8.07 -23.18
C ILE A 416 -8.96 -7.46 -23.32
N GLU A 417 -8.23 -7.75 -24.40
CA GLU A 417 -6.89 -7.18 -24.63
C GLU A 417 -6.94 -5.67 -24.92
N ASP A 418 -7.97 -5.17 -25.65
CA ASP A 418 -8.16 -3.74 -25.92
C ASP A 418 -8.61 -2.94 -24.67
N GLY A 419 -8.99 -3.64 -23.60
CA GLY A 419 -9.36 -3.05 -22.32
C GLY A 419 -8.21 -2.75 -21.39
N VAL A 420 -6.97 -3.15 -21.69
CA VAL A 420 -5.77 -2.96 -20.87
C VAL A 420 -4.71 -2.15 -21.61
N PRO A 421 -3.75 -1.51 -20.91
CA PRO A 421 -2.68 -0.77 -21.56
C PRO A 421 -1.86 -1.65 -22.52
N PRO A 422 -1.40 -1.12 -23.66
CA PRO A 422 -0.49 -1.81 -24.55
C PRO A 422 0.75 -2.35 -23.79
N GLY A 423 1.09 -3.61 -24.05
CA GLY A 423 2.20 -4.29 -23.37
C GLY A 423 1.84 -4.95 -22.02
N THR A 424 0.61 -4.82 -21.55
CA THR A 424 0.11 -5.64 -20.44
C THR A 424 0.06 -7.10 -20.88
N ARG A 425 0.67 -8.00 -20.08
CA ARG A 425 0.62 -9.43 -20.36
C ARG A 425 -0.80 -9.94 -20.07
N VAL A 426 -1.46 -10.45 -21.12
CA VAL A 426 -2.76 -11.12 -21.03
C VAL A 426 -2.60 -12.53 -21.58
N ALA A 427 -2.83 -13.55 -20.75
CA ALA A 427 -2.85 -14.93 -21.18
C ALA A 427 -4.30 -15.34 -21.39
N HIS A 428 -4.79 -15.32 -22.62
CA HIS A 428 -6.21 -15.46 -22.90
C HIS A 428 -6.54 -16.32 -24.09
N ARG A 429 -7.79 -16.73 -24.18
CA ARG A 429 -8.41 -17.34 -25.35
C ARG A 429 -9.78 -16.72 -25.57
N HIS A 430 -10.01 -16.25 -26.79
CA HIS A 430 -11.26 -15.69 -27.27
C HIS A 430 -11.92 -16.62 -28.27
N GLY A 431 -13.21 -16.38 -28.54
CA GLY A 431 -13.96 -17.07 -29.57
C GLY A 431 -15.29 -16.42 -29.83
N TRP A 432 -15.85 -16.67 -31.00
CA TRP A 432 -17.16 -16.17 -31.37
C TRP A 432 -17.89 -17.09 -32.38
N ILE A 433 -19.19 -17.11 -32.28
CA ILE A 433 -20.16 -17.63 -33.25
C ILE A 433 -21.28 -16.59 -33.41
N GLY A 434 -22.25 -16.85 -34.28
CA GLY A 434 -23.30 -15.88 -34.61
C GLY A 434 -24.02 -15.28 -33.41
N ASP A 435 -24.28 -16.02 -32.36
CA ASP A 435 -25.06 -15.61 -31.18
C ASP A 435 -24.24 -15.45 -29.90
N THR A 436 -22.98 -15.91 -29.87
CA THR A 436 -22.15 -15.94 -28.67
C THR A 436 -20.75 -15.44 -28.97
N HIS A 437 -20.30 -14.41 -28.24
CA HIS A 437 -18.92 -13.91 -28.28
C HIS A 437 -18.33 -13.95 -26.86
N ALA A 438 -17.09 -14.41 -26.72
CA ALA A 438 -16.47 -14.55 -25.41
C ALA A 438 -14.95 -14.38 -25.45
N ASP A 439 -14.42 -13.94 -24.32
CA ASP A 439 -12.98 -13.94 -24.06
C ASP A 439 -12.74 -14.29 -22.60
N ALA A 440 -11.70 -15.09 -22.35
CA ALA A 440 -11.36 -15.61 -21.04
C ALA A 440 -9.83 -15.57 -20.84
N GLY A 441 -9.36 -14.91 -19.78
CA GLY A 441 -7.92 -14.74 -19.61
C GLY A 441 -7.47 -14.44 -18.18
N ILE A 442 -6.14 -14.53 -18.03
CA ILE A 442 -5.40 -14.11 -16.85
C ILE A 442 -4.68 -12.82 -17.21
N VAL A 443 -4.96 -11.74 -16.48
CA VAL A 443 -4.32 -10.45 -16.69
C VAL A 443 -3.27 -10.24 -15.61
N TYR A 444 -2.05 -9.92 -16.05
CA TYR A 444 -0.91 -9.61 -15.19
C TYR A 444 -0.76 -8.10 -15.09
N SER A 445 -1.28 -7.50 -14.01
CA SER A 445 -1.28 -6.06 -13.85
C SER A 445 -0.45 -5.60 -12.63
N PRO A 446 0.09 -4.38 -12.66
CA PRO A 446 0.86 -3.83 -11.53
C PRO A 446 0.07 -3.79 -10.23
N GLY A 447 -1.23 -3.54 -10.28
CA GLY A 447 -2.11 -3.43 -9.12
C GLY A 447 -2.63 -4.77 -8.58
N GLY A 448 -2.27 -5.91 -9.19
CA GLY A 448 -2.64 -7.28 -8.83
C GLY A 448 -3.07 -8.09 -10.04
N ASN A 449 -2.81 -9.40 -9.98
CA ASN A 449 -3.19 -10.30 -11.05
C ASN A 449 -4.63 -10.78 -10.86
N TYR A 450 -5.36 -10.93 -11.94
CA TYR A 450 -6.74 -11.37 -11.89
C TYR A 450 -7.12 -12.24 -13.09
N VAL A 451 -8.12 -13.10 -12.88
CA VAL A 451 -8.83 -13.79 -13.97
C VAL A 451 -10.02 -12.93 -14.39
N ILE A 452 -10.27 -12.87 -15.68
CA ILE A 452 -11.47 -12.28 -16.25
C ILE A 452 -12.04 -13.22 -17.31
N VAL A 453 -13.33 -13.52 -17.21
CA VAL A 453 -14.12 -14.19 -18.25
C VAL A 453 -15.34 -13.32 -18.51
N ALA A 454 -15.52 -12.94 -19.76
CA ALA A 454 -16.68 -12.18 -20.21
C ALA A 454 -17.26 -12.84 -21.45
N MET A 455 -18.52 -13.22 -21.36
CA MET A 455 -19.30 -13.89 -22.42
C MET A 455 -20.56 -13.10 -22.69
N LEU A 456 -20.85 -12.86 -23.96
CA LEU A 456 -22.02 -12.17 -24.43
C LEU A 456 -22.86 -13.12 -25.29
N TYR A 457 -24.16 -13.12 -25.07
CA TYR A 457 -25.11 -13.88 -25.84
C TYR A 457 -26.28 -13.01 -26.29
N LYS A 458 -26.68 -13.16 -27.53
CA LYS A 458 -27.88 -12.56 -28.08
C LYS A 458 -28.66 -13.59 -28.92
N ASP A 459 -29.94 -13.74 -28.63
CA ASP A 459 -30.80 -14.70 -29.35
C ASP A 459 -31.03 -14.21 -30.79
N ASP A 460 -30.15 -14.49 -31.70
CA ASP A 460 -30.18 -14.23 -33.14
C ASP A 460 -28.75 -13.96 -33.65
N TRP A 461 -28.36 -12.69 -33.71
CA TRP A 461 -27.08 -12.25 -34.21
C TRP A 461 -26.42 -11.22 -33.31
N LEU A 462 -25.18 -11.49 -32.90
CA LEU A 462 -24.36 -10.60 -32.12
C LEU A 462 -23.28 -9.97 -33.01
N GLU A 463 -23.35 -8.65 -33.21
CA GLU A 463 -22.45 -7.92 -34.08
C GLU A 463 -21.10 -7.73 -33.39
N TRP A 464 -20.01 -7.98 -34.14
CA TRP A 464 -18.64 -7.83 -33.65
C TRP A 464 -18.31 -6.39 -33.22
N GLU A 465 -18.76 -5.41 -34.04
CA GLU A 465 -18.56 -3.97 -33.83
C GLU A 465 -19.20 -3.49 -32.53
N VAL A 466 -20.12 -4.25 -31.97
CA VAL A 466 -20.81 -3.98 -30.71
C VAL A 466 -20.21 -4.78 -29.57
N SER A 467 -20.02 -6.07 -29.77
CA SER A 467 -19.60 -6.98 -28.71
C SER A 467 -18.12 -6.80 -28.32
N SER A 468 -17.23 -6.63 -29.29
CA SER A 468 -15.79 -6.48 -29.02
C SER A 468 -15.48 -5.20 -28.20
N PRO A 469 -16.03 -4.02 -28.53
CA PRO A 469 -15.89 -2.85 -27.67
C PRO A 469 -16.47 -3.03 -26.26
N LEU A 470 -17.63 -3.72 -26.13
CA LEU A 470 -18.23 -3.95 -24.81
C LEU A 470 -17.34 -4.85 -23.95
N LEU A 471 -16.77 -5.91 -24.51
CA LEU A 471 -15.81 -6.78 -23.82
C LEU A 471 -14.55 -6.00 -23.40
N ALA A 472 -14.07 -5.09 -24.26
CA ALA A 472 -12.96 -4.19 -23.94
C ALA A 472 -13.30 -3.21 -22.79
N GLU A 473 -14.52 -2.66 -22.78
CA GLU A 473 -14.97 -1.78 -21.70
C GLU A 473 -15.09 -2.51 -20.36
N ILE A 474 -15.63 -3.74 -20.35
CA ILE A 474 -15.69 -4.60 -19.17
C ILE A 474 -14.29 -4.88 -18.65
N SER A 475 -13.37 -5.22 -19.54
CA SER A 475 -11.95 -5.46 -19.19
C SER A 475 -11.27 -4.20 -18.66
N ARG A 476 -11.54 -3.04 -19.25
CA ARG A 476 -11.01 -1.74 -18.79
C ARG A 476 -11.52 -1.37 -17.40
N ALA A 477 -12.80 -1.61 -17.11
CA ALA A 477 -13.35 -1.41 -15.78
C ALA A 477 -12.66 -2.31 -14.76
N ALA A 478 -12.43 -3.57 -15.09
CA ALA A 478 -11.67 -4.50 -14.25
C ALA A 478 -10.22 -4.03 -14.05
N TYR A 479 -9.50 -3.70 -15.14
CA TYR A 479 -8.13 -3.20 -15.05
C TYR A 479 -8.04 -1.96 -14.15
N ASN A 480 -8.94 -0.99 -14.32
CA ASN A 480 -8.96 0.25 -13.56
C ASN A 480 -9.32 0.02 -12.09
N PHE A 481 -10.12 -0.98 -11.78
CA PHE A 481 -10.35 -1.39 -10.40
C PHE A 481 -9.08 -1.89 -9.73
N PHE A 482 -8.29 -2.73 -10.42
CA PHE A 482 -7.02 -3.25 -9.90
C PHE A 482 -5.92 -2.19 -9.86
N ASN A 483 -5.95 -1.21 -10.76
CA ASN A 483 -4.95 -0.14 -10.92
C ASN A 483 -5.58 1.26 -10.73
N PHE A 484 -6.34 1.42 -9.66
CA PHE A 484 -7.14 2.63 -9.39
C PHE A 484 -6.29 3.89 -9.18
N ASP A 485 -5.03 3.75 -8.83
CA ASP A 485 -4.03 4.81 -8.66
C ASP A 485 -3.36 5.20 -9.99
N ASN A 486 -3.44 4.33 -10.99
CA ASN A 486 -2.93 4.56 -12.35
C ASN A 486 -3.84 3.91 -13.41
N PRO A 487 -5.10 4.36 -13.55
CA PRO A 487 -6.07 3.74 -14.46
C PRO A 487 -5.72 3.98 -15.94
N TYR A 488 -6.15 3.05 -16.77
CA TYR A 488 -6.07 3.15 -18.22
C TYR A 488 -7.33 3.79 -18.79
N LEU A 489 -7.17 4.93 -19.44
CA LEU A 489 -8.28 5.67 -20.04
C LEU A 489 -8.63 5.25 -21.48
N GLY A 490 -7.87 4.29 -22.04
CA GLY A 490 -7.90 3.95 -23.43
C GLY A 490 -7.11 4.96 -24.28
N ASP A 491 -6.68 4.56 -25.44
CA ASP A 491 -6.19 5.51 -26.43
C ASP A 491 -7.38 6.40 -26.81
N ALA A 492 -7.19 7.73 -26.70
CA ALA A 492 -8.20 8.68 -27.17
C ALA A 492 -8.46 8.35 -28.63
N ARG A 493 -9.53 7.59 -28.91
CA ARG A 493 -9.93 7.38 -30.30
C ARG A 493 -10.22 8.77 -30.83
N VAL A 494 -9.39 9.20 -31.76
CA VAL A 494 -9.63 10.38 -32.55
C VAL A 494 -10.98 10.14 -33.24
N THR A 495 -12.05 10.64 -32.66
CA THR A 495 -13.34 10.74 -33.32
C THR A 495 -13.18 11.73 -34.47
N ASN A 496 -12.88 11.17 -35.64
CA ASN A 496 -12.95 11.90 -36.89
C ASN A 496 -14.43 12.04 -37.34
#